data_7abf8cde18852c54a9f73818c84e766e
#
_entry.id   7abf8cde18852c54a9f73818c84e766e
#
_cell.length_a   1.000
_cell.length_b   1.000
_cell.length_c   1.000
_cell.angle_alpha   90.00
_cell.angle_beta   90.00
_cell.angle_gamma   90.00
#
_symmetry.space_group_name_H-M   'P 1'
#
loop_
_entity.id
_entity.type
_entity.pdbx_description
1 polymer ?
#
loop_
_entity_poly.entity_id
_entity_poly.type
_entity_poly.pdbx_seq_one_letter_code
_entity_poly.pdbx_strand_id
1 'polypeptide(L)'
;DEGVLSVSPSNTIGLELELTEGMRFDKGFLARYFETDPERQEAVLEDPYVLIVESKISNVKDLLPVLDQVMKAGRSLLIIAEDVEGEALATLVLNKIRGTFKSVAVKAPGFGDRRKAMLQDIAILTGGQVITETVGLKLENATLDLLGQARKVVVTKDETTIVEGAGDADLIQGRVNQIRGEIEKSDSDYDREKLQERLAKLAGGVAVIKAGAATEVELKQRKHRCEVAVRNSKAAVEEGIVAGGGVALIQAGAVAFEKLELEGDEATGAQIVRAAIDAPLKQIAVNAGLEGGVVAEKVRNLPSGQGLNAATGVYEDLLAAGVNDPVKVTRSALQNAASIAALFLTTEAVVADKPEKAAPAGDPTGGMGGMDFCADPPPLTGSRRPPRARGRGRP
;
A
#
# COMPACT_ATOMS: atom_id res chain seq x y z
N ASP A 1 1.15 -14.61 12.55
CA ASP A 1 1.81 -13.30 12.46
C ASP A 1 2.54 -13.08 11.11
N GLU A 2 2.89 -14.12 10.37
CA GLU A 2 3.62 -14.02 9.09
C GLU A 2 2.72 -14.17 7.84
N GLY A 3 1.41 -14.28 8.02
CA GLY A 3 0.45 -14.45 6.92
C GLY A 3 0.47 -13.30 5.92
N VAL A 4 0.56 -13.63 4.65
CA VAL A 4 0.45 -12.64 3.57
C VAL A 4 -1.01 -12.53 3.16
N LEU A 5 -1.53 -11.29 3.10
CA LEU A 5 -2.92 -11.02 2.78
C LEU A 5 -2.98 -9.95 1.69
N SER A 6 -3.67 -10.25 0.61
CA SER A 6 -3.88 -9.36 -0.53
C SER A 6 -5.37 -9.12 -0.77
N VAL A 7 -5.72 -8.02 -1.43
CA VAL A 7 -7.09 -7.71 -1.83
C VAL A 7 -7.16 -7.60 -3.35
N SER A 8 -8.07 -8.33 -3.97
CA SER A 8 -8.27 -8.32 -5.41
C SER A 8 -9.73 -8.04 -5.76
N PRO A 9 -10.02 -7.39 -6.90
CA PRO A 9 -11.38 -7.25 -7.39
C PRO A 9 -11.94 -8.61 -7.83
N SER A 10 -13.25 -8.79 -7.69
CA SER A 10 -13.98 -9.98 -8.15
C SER A 10 -15.22 -9.57 -8.93
N ASN A 11 -15.65 -10.44 -9.83
CA ASN A 11 -16.89 -10.29 -10.57
C ASN A 11 -18.12 -10.82 -9.81
N THR A 12 -17.90 -11.48 -8.65
CA THR A 12 -18.96 -11.97 -7.76
C THR A 12 -19.39 -10.86 -6.81
N ILE A 13 -20.64 -10.87 -6.36
CA ILE A 13 -21.12 -9.91 -5.36
C ILE A 13 -20.76 -10.43 -3.97
N GLY A 14 -20.02 -9.64 -3.19
CA GLY A 14 -19.66 -9.99 -1.81
C GLY A 14 -18.16 -9.99 -1.54
N LEU A 15 -17.77 -10.66 -0.48
CA LEU A 15 -16.38 -10.88 -0.07
C LEU A 15 -16.15 -12.39 0.00
N GLU A 16 -15.10 -12.84 -0.65
CA GLU A 16 -14.64 -14.23 -0.60
C GLU A 16 -13.19 -14.25 -0.15
N LEU A 17 -12.83 -15.23 0.67
CA LEU A 17 -11.45 -15.49 1.08
C LEU A 17 -10.95 -16.72 0.34
N GLU A 18 -9.90 -16.54 -0.43
CA GLU A 18 -9.22 -17.61 -1.14
C GLU A 18 -7.78 -17.72 -0.64
N LEU A 19 -7.34 -18.94 -0.40
CA LEU A 19 -5.94 -19.24 -0.14
C LEU A 19 -5.30 -19.67 -1.45
N THR A 20 -4.26 -18.98 -1.87
CA THR A 20 -3.58 -19.22 -3.12
C THR A 20 -2.08 -19.36 -2.90
N GLU A 21 -1.41 -19.99 -3.85
CA GLU A 21 0.03 -20.08 -3.85
C GLU A 21 0.65 -18.71 -4.04
N GLY A 22 1.74 -18.46 -3.33
CA GLY A 22 2.42 -17.19 -3.38
C GLY A 22 3.56 -17.11 -2.38
N MET A 23 4.38 -16.08 -2.50
CA MET A 23 5.53 -15.89 -1.63
C MET A 23 5.75 -14.42 -1.32
N ARG A 24 6.16 -14.12 -0.07
CA ARG A 24 6.67 -12.81 0.32
C ARG A 24 8.14 -12.92 0.75
N PHE A 25 8.93 -11.94 0.37
CA PHE A 25 10.32 -11.81 0.82
C PHE A 25 10.71 -10.35 1.07
N ASP A 26 11.68 -10.15 1.96
CA ASP A 26 12.07 -8.86 2.54
C ASP A 26 13.08 -8.13 1.64
N LYS A 27 12.68 -7.85 0.40
CA LYS A 27 13.41 -7.00 -0.55
C LYS A 27 12.39 -6.18 -1.34
N GLY A 28 12.53 -4.87 -1.28
CA GLY A 28 11.69 -3.93 -2.01
C GLY A 28 12.33 -3.46 -3.32
N PHE A 29 11.70 -2.48 -3.96
CA PHE A 29 12.18 -1.93 -5.22
C PHE A 29 13.51 -1.19 -5.06
N LEU A 30 14.36 -1.27 -6.09
CA LEU A 30 15.68 -0.64 -6.11
C LEU A 30 15.64 0.89 -6.29
N ALA A 31 14.57 1.41 -6.85
CA ALA A 31 14.39 2.84 -7.05
C ALA A 31 12.93 3.22 -6.82
N ARG A 32 12.71 4.32 -6.09
CA ARG A 32 11.37 4.86 -5.80
C ARG A 32 10.56 5.18 -7.06
N TYR A 33 11.24 5.48 -8.16
CA TYR A 33 10.59 5.75 -9.45
C TYR A 33 9.80 4.57 -10.02
N PHE A 34 9.97 3.35 -9.49
CA PHE A 34 9.17 2.20 -9.87
C PHE A 34 7.75 2.20 -9.27
N GLU A 35 7.47 3.03 -8.27
CA GLU A 35 6.13 3.16 -7.69
C GLU A 35 5.06 3.38 -8.77
N THR A 36 3.98 2.63 -8.69
CA THR A 36 2.79 2.81 -9.55
C THR A 36 1.69 3.55 -8.79
N ASP A 37 1.73 3.51 -7.46
CA ASP A 37 0.85 4.21 -6.54
C ASP A 37 1.71 5.02 -5.54
N PRO A 38 1.93 6.32 -5.80
CA PRO A 38 2.74 7.17 -4.92
C PRO A 38 2.13 7.39 -3.54
N GLU A 39 0.80 7.36 -3.41
CA GLU A 39 0.12 7.54 -2.13
C GLU A 39 0.38 6.34 -1.20
N ARG A 40 0.43 5.15 -1.79
CA ARG A 40 0.71 3.91 -1.07
C ARG A 40 2.18 3.54 -1.02
N GLN A 41 3.02 4.23 -1.79
CA GLN A 41 4.46 3.94 -1.95
C GLN A 41 4.71 2.48 -2.36
N GLU A 42 3.90 2.00 -3.29
CA GLU A 42 3.99 0.63 -3.80
C GLU A 42 3.97 0.58 -5.33
N ALA A 43 4.59 -0.46 -5.87
CA ALA A 43 4.51 -0.83 -7.27
C ALA A 43 3.64 -2.08 -7.41
N VAL A 44 2.54 -1.97 -8.13
CA VAL A 44 1.62 -3.08 -8.42
C VAL A 44 1.75 -3.44 -9.88
N LEU A 45 2.09 -4.71 -10.14
CA LEU A 45 2.14 -5.31 -11.46
C LEU A 45 1.04 -6.36 -11.57
N GLU A 46 0.19 -6.22 -12.57
CA GLU A 46 -0.84 -7.21 -12.92
C GLU A 46 -0.31 -8.06 -14.07
N ASP A 47 -0.46 -9.36 -13.98
CA ASP A 47 0.00 -10.38 -14.92
C ASP A 47 1.46 -10.21 -15.41
N PRO A 48 2.44 -9.93 -14.52
CA PRO A 48 3.81 -9.70 -14.94
C PRO A 48 4.51 -10.97 -15.38
N TYR A 49 5.49 -10.81 -16.28
CA TYR A 49 6.58 -11.76 -16.38
C TYR A 49 7.57 -11.56 -15.22
N VAL A 50 8.21 -12.65 -14.79
CA VAL A 50 9.19 -12.62 -13.71
C VAL A 50 10.54 -13.12 -14.25
N LEU A 51 11.49 -12.21 -14.39
CA LEU A 51 12.86 -12.50 -14.77
C LEU A 51 13.71 -12.74 -13.52
N ILE A 52 14.32 -13.88 -13.42
CA ILE A 52 15.11 -14.32 -12.26
C ILE A 52 16.56 -14.54 -12.70
N VAL A 53 17.48 -13.73 -12.18
CA VAL A 53 18.90 -13.74 -12.55
C VAL A 53 19.76 -13.92 -11.31
N GLU A 54 20.69 -14.85 -11.32
CA GLU A 54 21.58 -15.11 -10.17
C GLU A 54 22.62 -14.00 -10.00
N SER A 55 23.13 -13.45 -11.10
CA SER A 55 24.18 -12.44 -11.12
C SER A 55 23.63 -11.01 -11.10
N LYS A 56 24.54 -10.03 -10.98
CA LYS A 56 24.24 -8.61 -11.14
C LYS A 56 23.97 -8.24 -12.59
N ILE A 57 23.06 -7.28 -12.77
CA ILE A 57 22.75 -6.70 -14.08
C ILE A 57 23.19 -5.24 -14.08
N SER A 58 24.27 -4.92 -14.77
CA SER A 58 24.80 -3.55 -14.90
C SER A 58 24.73 -3.03 -16.33
N ASN A 59 24.84 -3.91 -17.31
CA ASN A 59 24.85 -3.59 -18.73
C ASN A 59 23.44 -3.72 -19.32
N VAL A 60 22.93 -2.66 -19.90
CA VAL A 60 21.59 -2.66 -20.52
C VAL A 60 21.52 -3.56 -21.75
N LYS A 61 22.63 -3.76 -22.45
CA LYS A 61 22.66 -4.56 -23.70
C LYS A 61 22.26 -6.01 -23.45
N ASP A 62 22.63 -6.56 -22.29
CA ASP A 62 22.31 -7.95 -21.93
C ASP A 62 20.81 -8.12 -21.64
N LEU A 63 20.14 -7.03 -21.21
CA LEU A 63 18.73 -7.00 -20.88
C LEU A 63 17.81 -6.68 -22.07
N LEU A 64 18.33 -5.97 -23.10
CA LEU A 64 17.53 -5.50 -24.24
C LEU A 64 16.74 -6.60 -24.95
N PRO A 65 17.29 -7.80 -25.22
CA PRO A 65 16.54 -8.85 -25.92
C PRO A 65 15.29 -9.30 -25.16
N VAL A 66 15.37 -9.39 -23.82
CA VAL A 66 14.23 -9.75 -22.96
C VAL A 66 13.23 -8.60 -22.91
N LEU A 67 13.69 -7.36 -22.73
CA LEU A 67 12.81 -6.20 -22.70
C LEU A 67 12.00 -6.07 -23.99
N ASP A 68 12.62 -6.25 -25.16
CA ASP A 68 11.94 -6.17 -26.45
C ASP A 68 10.85 -7.25 -26.61
N GLN A 69 11.11 -8.48 -26.16
CA GLN A 69 10.14 -9.55 -26.17
C GLN A 69 8.95 -9.28 -25.24
N VAL A 70 9.22 -8.85 -24.01
CA VAL A 70 8.17 -8.55 -23.02
C VAL A 70 7.33 -7.35 -23.44
N MET A 71 7.95 -6.31 -24.01
CA MET A 71 7.26 -5.15 -24.59
C MET A 71 6.32 -5.55 -25.73
N LYS A 72 6.78 -6.43 -26.64
CA LYS A 72 5.94 -6.97 -27.74
C LYS A 72 4.77 -7.80 -27.23
N ALA A 73 4.94 -8.48 -26.09
CA ALA A 73 3.87 -9.20 -25.42
C ALA A 73 2.88 -8.29 -24.68
N GLY A 74 3.18 -6.99 -24.54
CA GLY A 74 2.31 -6.00 -23.89
C GLY A 74 2.15 -6.19 -22.37
N ARG A 75 3.05 -6.93 -21.73
CA ARG A 75 2.99 -7.25 -20.30
C ARG A 75 4.03 -6.48 -19.50
N SER A 76 3.84 -6.40 -18.19
CA SER A 76 4.81 -5.84 -17.25
C SER A 76 5.89 -6.85 -16.87
N LEU A 77 7.01 -6.38 -16.31
CA LEU A 77 8.16 -7.19 -15.94
C LEU A 77 8.60 -6.92 -14.51
N LEU A 78 8.68 -7.99 -13.71
CA LEU A 78 9.45 -8.02 -12.46
C LEU A 78 10.83 -8.59 -12.74
N ILE A 79 11.88 -7.89 -12.31
CA ILE A 79 13.26 -8.35 -12.39
C ILE A 79 13.76 -8.63 -10.99
N ILE A 80 14.19 -9.86 -10.74
CA ILE A 80 14.80 -10.30 -9.49
C ILE A 80 16.24 -10.69 -9.80
N ALA A 81 17.21 -9.92 -9.30
CA ALA A 81 18.62 -10.18 -9.56
C ALA A 81 19.45 -9.96 -8.28
N GLU A 82 20.72 -10.41 -8.26
CA GLU A 82 21.61 -10.07 -7.15
C GLU A 82 21.63 -8.56 -6.89
N ASP A 83 21.78 -7.79 -7.97
CA ASP A 83 21.60 -6.32 -8.01
C ASP A 83 21.27 -5.88 -9.43
N VAL A 84 20.62 -4.72 -9.57
CA VAL A 84 20.47 -4.04 -10.87
C VAL A 84 20.98 -2.65 -10.68
N GLU A 85 22.05 -2.30 -11.39
CA GLU A 85 22.78 -1.05 -11.19
C GLU A 85 23.19 -0.39 -12.52
N GLY A 86 23.77 0.80 -12.42
CA GLY A 86 24.36 1.50 -13.57
C GLY A 86 23.36 1.81 -14.68
N GLU A 87 23.78 1.54 -15.93
CA GLU A 87 23.01 1.84 -17.13
C GLU A 87 21.72 1.03 -17.23
N ALA A 88 21.70 -0.21 -16.73
CA ALA A 88 20.52 -1.06 -16.74
C ALA A 88 19.40 -0.46 -15.85
N LEU A 89 19.72 -0.08 -14.61
CA LEU A 89 18.76 0.54 -13.72
C LEU A 89 18.23 1.87 -14.25
N ALA A 90 19.14 2.73 -14.74
CA ALA A 90 18.79 4.03 -15.30
C ALA A 90 17.83 3.90 -16.49
N THR A 91 18.05 2.93 -17.37
CA THR A 91 17.19 2.67 -18.51
C THR A 91 15.81 2.18 -18.11
N LEU A 92 15.71 1.26 -17.14
CA LEU A 92 14.42 0.79 -16.63
C LEU A 92 13.61 1.94 -16.01
N VAL A 93 14.25 2.76 -15.16
CA VAL A 93 13.62 3.93 -14.53
C VAL A 93 13.15 4.94 -15.60
N LEU A 94 13.97 5.23 -16.59
CA LEU A 94 13.62 6.17 -17.66
C LEU A 94 12.41 5.69 -18.48
N ASN A 95 12.36 4.41 -18.84
CA ASN A 95 11.24 3.83 -19.56
C ASN A 95 9.95 3.84 -18.72
N LYS A 96 10.06 3.61 -17.40
CA LYS A 96 8.92 3.70 -16.47
C LYS A 96 8.40 5.13 -16.40
N ILE A 97 9.28 6.15 -16.25
CA ILE A 97 8.88 7.56 -16.19
C ILE A 97 8.21 8.00 -17.50
N ARG A 98 8.72 7.54 -18.64
CA ARG A 98 8.14 7.83 -19.96
C ARG A 98 6.81 7.07 -20.21
N GLY A 99 6.43 6.15 -19.36
CA GLY A 99 5.25 5.31 -19.55
C GLY A 99 5.34 4.32 -20.71
N THR A 100 6.55 4.12 -21.28
CA THR A 100 6.77 3.20 -22.40
C THR A 100 6.80 1.74 -21.99
N PHE A 101 7.26 1.46 -20.77
CA PHE A 101 7.38 0.10 -20.26
C PHE A 101 7.20 0.05 -18.74
N LYS A 102 6.34 -0.85 -18.27
CA LYS A 102 6.12 -1.07 -16.84
C LYS A 102 7.05 -2.18 -16.35
N SER A 103 8.05 -1.81 -15.57
CA SER A 103 8.97 -2.76 -14.93
C SER A 103 9.27 -2.36 -13.50
N VAL A 104 9.65 -3.34 -12.70
CA VAL A 104 10.16 -3.17 -11.34
C VAL A 104 11.37 -4.05 -11.17
N ALA A 105 12.45 -3.52 -10.59
CA ALA A 105 13.64 -4.27 -10.25
C ALA A 105 13.79 -4.36 -8.74
N VAL A 106 14.05 -5.57 -8.23
CA VAL A 106 14.25 -5.89 -6.82
C VAL A 106 15.52 -6.71 -6.63
N LYS A 107 16.11 -6.63 -5.45
CA LYS A 107 17.23 -7.51 -5.07
C LYS A 107 16.73 -8.90 -4.73
N ALA A 108 17.50 -9.90 -5.12
CA ALA A 108 17.29 -11.27 -4.72
C ALA A 108 17.38 -11.41 -3.18
N PRO A 109 16.47 -12.18 -2.54
CA PRO A 109 16.53 -12.41 -1.11
C PRO A 109 17.69 -13.34 -0.75
N GLY A 110 18.27 -13.14 0.45
CA GLY A 110 19.37 -13.95 0.96
C GLY A 110 20.75 -13.60 0.39
N PHE A 111 21.76 -14.39 0.78
CA PHE A 111 23.15 -14.23 0.37
C PHE A 111 23.78 -15.61 0.10
N GLY A 112 24.76 -15.66 -0.81
CA GLY A 112 25.49 -16.89 -1.16
C GLY A 112 24.55 -18.02 -1.61
N ASP A 113 24.78 -19.24 -1.10
CA ASP A 113 23.99 -20.42 -1.50
C ASP A 113 22.51 -20.33 -1.08
N ARG A 114 22.20 -19.60 -0.01
CA ARG A 114 20.80 -19.33 0.38
C ARG A 114 20.06 -18.49 -0.67
N ARG A 115 20.74 -17.50 -1.28
CA ARG A 115 20.17 -16.72 -2.37
C ARG A 115 19.82 -17.60 -3.56
N LYS A 116 20.76 -18.51 -3.94
CA LYS A 116 20.52 -19.47 -5.03
C LYS A 116 19.29 -20.35 -4.75
N ALA A 117 19.21 -20.87 -3.53
CA ALA A 117 18.08 -21.69 -3.11
C ALA A 117 16.75 -20.94 -3.14
N MET A 118 16.72 -19.67 -2.69
CA MET A 118 15.51 -18.84 -2.72
C MET A 118 15.13 -18.42 -4.14
N LEU A 119 16.09 -18.12 -5.02
CA LEU A 119 15.82 -17.87 -6.43
C LEU A 119 15.21 -19.09 -7.12
N GLN A 120 15.69 -20.30 -6.77
CA GLN A 120 15.10 -21.55 -7.25
C GLN A 120 13.66 -21.74 -6.76
N ASP A 121 13.38 -21.41 -5.50
CA ASP A 121 12.03 -21.50 -4.93
C ASP A 121 11.07 -20.54 -5.65
N ILE A 122 11.52 -19.31 -5.93
CA ILE A 122 10.75 -18.32 -6.71
C ILE A 122 10.54 -18.81 -8.15
N ALA A 123 11.55 -19.42 -8.77
CA ALA A 123 11.46 -19.97 -10.12
C ALA A 123 10.40 -21.08 -10.20
N ILE A 124 10.43 -22.02 -9.25
CA ILE A 124 9.43 -23.10 -9.16
C ILE A 124 8.03 -22.54 -8.93
N LEU A 125 7.88 -21.55 -8.01
CA LEU A 125 6.61 -20.91 -7.73
C LEU A 125 6.01 -20.20 -8.94
N THR A 126 6.85 -19.56 -9.76
CA THR A 126 6.39 -18.75 -10.91
C THR A 126 6.41 -19.52 -12.23
N GLY A 127 6.88 -20.77 -12.24
CA GLY A 127 7.01 -21.58 -13.43
C GLY A 127 8.12 -21.12 -14.39
N GLY A 128 9.10 -20.36 -13.89
CA GLY A 128 10.25 -19.89 -14.65
C GLY A 128 11.54 -20.66 -14.35
N GLN A 129 12.64 -20.14 -14.86
CA GLN A 129 13.98 -20.66 -14.60
C GLN A 129 14.92 -19.58 -14.11
N VAL A 130 15.87 -19.95 -13.25
CA VAL A 130 16.93 -19.05 -12.81
C VAL A 130 17.97 -18.95 -13.94
N ILE A 131 18.19 -17.74 -14.41
CA ILE A 131 19.26 -17.45 -15.39
C ILE A 131 20.58 -17.39 -14.65
N THR A 132 21.44 -18.38 -14.90
CA THR A 132 22.76 -18.49 -14.31
C THR A 132 23.75 -19.11 -15.29
N GLU A 133 24.97 -18.61 -15.27
CA GLU A 133 26.04 -19.11 -16.11
C GLU A 133 26.45 -20.54 -15.73
N THR A 134 26.19 -20.98 -14.51
CA THR A 134 26.51 -22.34 -14.04
C THR A 134 25.76 -23.43 -14.82
N VAL A 135 24.58 -23.12 -15.34
CA VAL A 135 23.82 -24.03 -16.24
C VAL A 135 23.89 -23.60 -17.71
N GLY A 136 24.78 -22.65 -18.05
CA GLY A 136 24.98 -22.19 -19.42
C GLY A 136 23.93 -21.20 -19.93
N LEU A 137 23.03 -20.70 -19.06
CA LEU A 137 22.03 -19.70 -19.43
C LEU A 137 22.59 -18.31 -19.26
N LYS A 138 22.64 -17.55 -20.36
CA LYS A 138 23.05 -16.15 -20.37
C LYS A 138 21.84 -15.24 -20.55
N LEU A 139 21.85 -14.08 -19.90
CA LEU A 139 20.76 -13.11 -19.97
C LEU A 139 20.48 -12.61 -21.40
N GLU A 140 21.54 -12.43 -22.21
CA GLU A 140 21.44 -12.01 -23.61
C GLU A 140 20.66 -12.99 -24.52
N ASN A 141 20.56 -14.27 -24.10
CA ASN A 141 19.87 -15.34 -24.84
C ASN A 141 18.56 -15.75 -24.18
N ALA A 142 18.11 -15.01 -23.16
CA ALA A 142 16.88 -15.35 -22.47
C ALA A 142 15.63 -15.10 -23.34
N THR A 143 14.71 -16.05 -23.31
CA THR A 143 13.44 -16.05 -24.05
C THR A 143 12.28 -16.05 -23.09
N LEU A 144 11.05 -15.75 -23.57
CA LEU A 144 9.86 -15.63 -22.70
C LEU A 144 9.49 -16.94 -21.97
N ASP A 145 9.85 -18.09 -22.53
CA ASP A 145 9.63 -19.41 -21.93
C ASP A 145 10.50 -19.69 -20.70
N LEU A 146 11.60 -18.94 -20.53
CA LEU A 146 12.43 -19.00 -19.32
C LEU A 146 11.91 -18.09 -18.20
N LEU A 147 11.03 -17.15 -18.54
CA LEU A 147 10.46 -16.22 -17.57
C LEU A 147 9.32 -16.86 -16.78
N GLY A 148 9.35 -16.67 -15.48
CA GLY A 148 8.21 -16.98 -14.64
C GLY A 148 7.03 -16.03 -14.90
N GLN A 149 5.87 -16.39 -14.38
CA GLN A 149 4.66 -15.58 -14.44
C GLN A 149 3.95 -15.57 -13.09
N ALA A 150 3.23 -14.52 -12.81
CA ALA A 150 2.35 -14.42 -11.67
C ALA A 150 1.12 -13.61 -12.05
N ARG A 151 0.01 -13.79 -11.36
CA ARG A 151 -1.18 -13.00 -11.58
C ARG A 151 -1.00 -11.57 -11.07
N LYS A 152 -0.35 -11.41 -9.92
CA LYS A 152 -0.10 -10.10 -9.32
C LYS A 152 1.22 -10.09 -8.56
N VAL A 153 1.93 -8.97 -8.65
CA VAL A 153 3.08 -8.70 -7.81
C VAL A 153 2.92 -7.33 -7.16
N VAL A 154 3.14 -7.26 -5.86
CA VAL A 154 3.14 -6.01 -5.09
C VAL A 154 4.53 -5.82 -4.50
N VAL A 155 5.16 -4.71 -4.82
CA VAL A 155 6.50 -4.35 -4.32
C VAL A 155 6.40 -3.05 -3.56
N THR A 156 6.81 -3.07 -2.30
CA THR A 156 6.98 -1.87 -1.47
C THR A 156 8.44 -1.49 -1.37
N LYS A 157 8.77 -0.52 -0.55
CA LYS A 157 10.16 -0.14 -0.27
C LYS A 157 10.97 -1.29 0.33
N ASP A 158 10.36 -2.13 1.14
CA ASP A 158 11.05 -3.11 1.99
C ASP A 158 10.73 -4.56 1.63
N GLU A 159 9.64 -4.84 0.93
CA GLU A 159 9.15 -6.19 0.66
C GLU A 159 8.57 -6.38 -0.74
N THR A 160 8.62 -7.61 -1.24
CA THR A 160 7.98 -8.06 -2.48
C THR A 160 7.05 -9.22 -2.18
N THR A 161 5.81 -9.13 -2.64
CA THR A 161 4.80 -10.19 -2.56
C THR A 161 4.41 -10.65 -3.96
N ILE A 162 4.60 -11.93 -4.24
CA ILE A 162 4.15 -12.61 -5.46
C ILE A 162 2.86 -13.36 -5.10
N VAL A 163 1.80 -13.12 -5.85
CA VAL A 163 0.46 -13.71 -5.64
C VAL A 163 0.10 -14.54 -6.87
N GLU A 164 -0.34 -15.76 -6.64
CA GLU A 164 -0.70 -16.72 -7.70
C GLU A 164 0.41 -16.85 -8.76
N GLY A 165 1.51 -17.49 -8.37
CA GLY A 165 2.54 -17.90 -9.32
C GLY A 165 2.02 -18.96 -10.29
N ALA A 166 2.50 -18.94 -11.54
CA ALA A 166 2.10 -19.90 -12.58
C ALA A 166 2.86 -21.24 -12.53
N GLY A 167 3.52 -21.52 -11.40
CA GLY A 167 4.23 -22.78 -11.19
C GLY A 167 3.29 -23.99 -11.09
N ASP A 168 3.83 -25.16 -11.39
CA ASP A 168 3.11 -26.42 -11.25
C ASP A 168 3.00 -26.79 -9.76
N ALA A 169 1.78 -27.05 -9.28
CA ALA A 169 1.50 -27.38 -7.88
C ALA A 169 2.26 -28.62 -7.39
N ASP A 170 2.42 -29.63 -8.25
CA ASP A 170 3.16 -30.85 -7.90
C ASP A 170 4.66 -30.56 -7.72
N LEU A 171 5.24 -29.66 -8.54
CA LEU A 171 6.62 -29.24 -8.42
C LEU A 171 6.83 -28.41 -7.15
N ILE A 172 5.89 -27.52 -6.82
CA ILE A 172 5.91 -26.72 -5.59
C ILE A 172 5.83 -27.65 -4.38
N GLN A 173 4.91 -28.61 -4.37
CA GLN A 173 4.78 -29.58 -3.29
C GLN A 173 6.02 -30.47 -3.17
N GLY A 174 6.60 -30.90 -4.29
CA GLY A 174 7.86 -31.62 -4.33
C GLY A 174 9.00 -30.83 -3.67
N ARG A 175 9.07 -29.52 -3.95
CA ARG A 175 10.06 -28.62 -3.35
C ARG A 175 9.85 -28.46 -1.85
N VAL A 176 8.61 -28.29 -1.41
CA VAL A 176 8.23 -28.23 0.02
C VAL A 176 8.69 -29.51 0.74
N ASN A 177 8.45 -30.67 0.16
CA ASN A 177 8.86 -31.95 0.75
C ASN A 177 10.40 -32.10 0.79
N GLN A 178 11.11 -31.62 -0.23
CA GLN A 178 12.57 -31.57 -0.24
C GLN A 178 13.11 -30.74 0.94
N ILE A 179 12.58 -29.51 1.12
CA ILE A 179 13.01 -28.62 2.23
C ILE A 179 12.73 -29.27 3.59
N ARG A 180 11.57 -29.94 3.76
CA ARG A 180 11.26 -30.70 4.98
C ARG A 180 12.30 -31.79 5.26
N GLY A 181 12.70 -32.52 4.24
CA GLY A 181 13.75 -33.53 4.36
C GLY A 181 15.14 -32.94 4.67
N GLU A 182 15.44 -31.72 4.19
CA GLU A 182 16.64 -30.98 4.54
C GLU A 182 16.62 -30.54 6.01
N ILE A 183 15.48 -30.07 6.55
CA ILE A 183 15.27 -29.71 7.95
C ILE A 183 15.55 -30.89 8.88
N GLU A 184 15.02 -32.09 8.54
CA GLU A 184 15.19 -33.30 9.34
C GLU A 184 16.65 -33.79 9.37
N LYS A 185 17.42 -33.54 8.33
CA LYS A 185 18.82 -33.95 8.20
C LYS A 185 19.81 -32.91 8.69
N SER A 186 19.37 -31.71 9.01
CA SER A 186 20.25 -30.63 9.43
C SER A 186 20.68 -30.81 10.90
N ASP A 187 21.97 -30.85 11.16
CA ASP A 187 22.56 -30.91 12.50
C ASP A 187 22.75 -29.52 13.13
N SER A 188 22.60 -28.44 12.35
CA SER A 188 22.77 -27.05 12.80
C SER A 188 21.41 -26.45 13.13
N ASP A 189 21.21 -26.00 14.36
CA ASP A 189 19.99 -25.32 14.78
C ASP A 189 19.74 -24.04 13.97
N TYR A 190 20.81 -23.29 13.65
CA TYR A 190 20.73 -22.10 12.83
C TYR A 190 20.29 -22.40 11.39
N ASP A 191 20.85 -23.45 10.76
CA ASP A 191 20.45 -23.83 9.41
C ASP A 191 19.03 -24.39 9.39
N ARG A 192 18.65 -25.13 10.44
CA ARG A 192 17.28 -25.62 10.62
C ARG A 192 16.27 -24.48 10.71
N GLU A 193 16.57 -23.44 11.51
CA GLU A 193 15.73 -22.22 11.60
C GLU A 193 15.58 -21.55 10.23
N LYS A 194 16.65 -21.39 9.48
CA LYS A 194 16.63 -20.76 8.15
C LYS A 194 15.91 -21.60 7.08
N LEU A 195 15.99 -22.91 7.17
CA LEU A 195 15.19 -23.82 6.32
C LEU A 195 13.70 -23.76 6.69
N GLN A 196 13.36 -23.62 7.98
CA GLN A 196 11.99 -23.43 8.44
C GLN A 196 11.40 -22.10 7.94
N GLU A 197 12.14 -20.98 8.02
CA GLU A 197 11.74 -19.72 7.43
C GLU A 197 11.45 -19.84 5.92
N ARG A 198 12.33 -20.53 5.19
CA ARG A 198 12.19 -20.77 3.77
C ARG A 198 10.98 -21.64 3.45
N LEU A 199 10.75 -22.70 4.24
CA LEU A 199 9.58 -23.55 4.15
C LEU A 199 8.29 -22.76 4.37
N ALA A 200 8.25 -21.93 5.42
CA ALA A 200 7.10 -21.10 5.75
C ALA A 200 6.76 -20.10 4.61
N LYS A 201 7.77 -19.53 3.97
CA LYS A 201 7.59 -18.62 2.82
C LYS A 201 7.03 -19.32 1.59
N LEU A 202 7.44 -20.55 1.31
CA LEU A 202 6.98 -21.30 0.14
C LEU A 202 5.64 -22.02 0.37
N ALA A 203 5.46 -22.62 1.57
CA ALA A 203 4.27 -23.40 1.90
C ALA A 203 3.13 -22.57 2.50
N GLY A 204 3.44 -21.35 2.98
CA GLY A 204 2.46 -20.48 3.67
C GLY A 204 1.40 -19.88 2.77
N GLY A 205 1.67 -19.79 1.46
CA GLY A 205 0.77 -19.19 0.49
C GLY A 205 0.41 -17.72 0.77
N VAL A 206 -0.58 -17.24 0.05
CA VAL A 206 -1.14 -15.88 0.19
C VAL A 206 -2.65 -15.99 0.36
N ALA A 207 -3.21 -15.33 1.38
CA ALA A 207 -4.64 -15.17 1.51
C ALA A 207 -5.11 -14.01 0.64
N VAL A 208 -6.05 -14.26 -0.27
CA VAL A 208 -6.60 -13.23 -1.17
C VAL A 208 -8.05 -12.97 -0.78
N ILE A 209 -8.34 -11.73 -0.38
CA ILE A 209 -9.71 -11.26 -0.20
C ILE A 209 -10.22 -10.79 -1.57
N LYS A 210 -11.11 -11.56 -2.17
CA LYS A 210 -11.82 -11.18 -3.39
C LYS A 210 -13.00 -10.28 -3.03
N ALA A 211 -12.91 -9.00 -3.42
CA ALA A 211 -13.97 -8.03 -3.19
C ALA A 211 -14.76 -7.81 -4.48
N GLY A 212 -16.07 -8.07 -4.42
CA GLY A 212 -16.96 -7.86 -5.55
C GLY A 212 -18.15 -6.96 -5.20
N ALA A 213 -18.69 -6.25 -6.19
CA ALA A 213 -19.83 -5.33 -6.04
C ALA A 213 -20.61 -5.21 -7.34
N ALA A 214 -21.82 -4.64 -7.25
CA ALA A 214 -22.70 -4.47 -8.40
C ALA A 214 -22.24 -3.36 -9.36
N THR A 215 -21.49 -2.37 -8.87
CA THR A 215 -20.98 -1.25 -9.66
C THR A 215 -19.48 -1.07 -9.47
N GLU A 216 -18.79 -0.49 -10.45
CA GLU A 216 -17.36 -0.22 -10.37
C GLU A 216 -17.00 0.72 -9.23
N VAL A 217 -17.82 1.73 -8.96
CA VAL A 217 -17.60 2.69 -7.86
C VAL A 217 -17.69 1.98 -6.51
N GLU A 218 -18.73 1.15 -6.30
CA GLU A 218 -18.88 0.36 -5.10
C GLU A 218 -17.73 -0.65 -4.94
N LEU A 219 -17.29 -1.27 -6.04
CA LEU A 219 -16.17 -2.19 -6.05
C LEU A 219 -14.88 -1.51 -5.58
N LYS A 220 -14.55 -0.34 -6.12
CA LYS A 220 -13.39 0.46 -5.69
C LYS A 220 -13.48 0.83 -4.21
N GLN A 221 -14.66 1.25 -3.76
CA GLN A 221 -14.90 1.59 -2.36
C GLN A 221 -14.71 0.38 -1.43
N ARG A 222 -15.31 -0.78 -1.79
CA ARG A 222 -15.22 -2.01 -1.00
C ARG A 222 -13.79 -2.54 -0.93
N LYS A 223 -13.09 -2.57 -2.08
CA LYS A 223 -11.67 -2.92 -2.17
C LYS A 223 -10.82 -2.04 -1.24
N HIS A 224 -10.97 -0.72 -1.32
CA HIS A 224 -10.24 0.23 -0.49
C HIS A 224 -10.50 0.00 1.02
N ARG A 225 -11.75 -0.22 1.42
CA ARG A 225 -12.10 -0.52 2.82
C ARG A 225 -11.45 -1.82 3.32
N CYS A 226 -11.41 -2.86 2.49
CA CYS A 226 -10.70 -4.10 2.83
C CYS A 226 -9.19 -3.87 2.99
N GLU A 227 -8.56 -3.12 2.09
CA GLU A 227 -7.14 -2.80 2.16
C GLU A 227 -6.81 -2.00 3.44
N VAL A 228 -7.63 -1.02 3.80
CA VAL A 228 -7.49 -0.26 5.05
C VAL A 228 -7.63 -1.19 6.26
N ALA A 229 -8.62 -2.08 6.28
CA ALA A 229 -8.82 -3.03 7.36
C ALA A 229 -7.61 -3.97 7.54
N VAL A 230 -7.03 -4.48 6.45
CA VAL A 230 -5.82 -5.31 6.47
C VAL A 230 -4.64 -4.56 7.07
N ARG A 231 -4.38 -3.33 6.61
CA ARG A 231 -3.28 -2.49 7.13
C ARG A 231 -3.45 -2.16 8.60
N ASN A 232 -4.66 -1.78 9.01
CA ASN A 232 -4.97 -1.49 10.41
C ASN A 232 -4.82 -2.73 11.28
N SER A 233 -5.21 -3.91 10.80
CA SER A 233 -5.03 -5.17 11.54
C SER A 233 -3.54 -5.50 11.72
N LYS A 234 -2.71 -5.31 10.70
CA LYS A 234 -1.23 -5.46 10.83
C LYS A 234 -0.67 -4.48 11.85
N ALA A 235 -1.03 -3.20 11.77
CA ALA A 235 -0.58 -2.19 12.71
C ALA A 235 -1.04 -2.49 14.16
N ALA A 236 -2.23 -3.07 14.34
CA ALA A 236 -2.74 -3.48 15.63
C ALA A 236 -1.98 -4.68 16.22
N VAL A 237 -1.53 -5.61 15.38
CA VAL A 237 -0.69 -6.74 15.82
C VAL A 237 0.68 -6.25 16.32
N GLU A 238 1.23 -5.20 15.71
CA GLU A 238 2.55 -4.68 16.06
C GLU A 238 2.58 -3.89 17.39
N GLU A 239 1.60 -3.01 17.63
CA GLU A 239 1.60 -2.10 18.80
C GLU A 239 0.33 -2.18 19.66
N GLY A 240 -0.62 -3.04 19.32
CA GLY A 240 -1.89 -3.15 20.05
C GLY A 240 -2.95 -2.15 19.59
N ILE A 241 -4.04 -2.10 20.36
CA ILE A 241 -5.23 -1.29 20.07
C ILE A 241 -5.58 -0.37 21.24
N VAL A 242 -6.25 0.72 20.92
CA VAL A 242 -6.81 1.70 21.87
C VAL A 242 -8.24 2.04 21.51
N ALA A 243 -8.94 2.73 22.40
CA ALA A 243 -10.26 3.29 22.12
C ALA A 243 -10.19 4.21 20.89
N GLY A 244 -11.06 3.92 19.91
CA GLY A 244 -11.08 4.60 18.62
C GLY A 244 -11.77 5.96 18.64
N GLY A 245 -12.04 6.48 17.45
CA GLY A 245 -12.79 7.71 17.29
C GLY A 245 -12.10 8.98 17.82
N GLY A 246 -10.78 8.97 17.99
CA GLY A 246 -10.01 10.10 18.54
C GLY A 246 -10.02 10.19 20.07
N VAL A 247 -10.70 9.26 20.75
CA VAL A 247 -10.83 9.27 22.22
C VAL A 247 -9.49 9.04 22.90
N ALA A 248 -8.67 8.10 22.42
CA ALA A 248 -7.37 7.78 22.99
C ALA A 248 -6.44 9.01 23.05
N LEU A 249 -6.43 9.85 22.02
CA LEU A 249 -5.60 11.07 21.98
C LEU A 249 -6.01 12.05 23.07
N ILE A 250 -7.31 12.29 23.26
CA ILE A 250 -7.82 13.23 24.28
C ILE A 250 -7.49 12.72 25.68
N GLN A 251 -7.75 11.45 25.96
CA GLN A 251 -7.52 10.87 27.27
C GLN A 251 -6.03 10.73 27.60
N ALA A 252 -5.20 10.33 26.64
CA ALA A 252 -3.74 10.32 26.83
C ALA A 252 -3.17 11.73 27.00
N GLY A 253 -3.68 12.71 26.24
CA GLY A 253 -3.31 14.10 26.37
C GLY A 253 -3.62 14.69 27.74
N ALA A 254 -4.79 14.39 28.30
CA ALA A 254 -5.14 14.86 29.63
C ALA A 254 -4.08 14.48 30.69
N VAL A 255 -3.64 13.20 30.67
CA VAL A 255 -2.61 12.70 31.61
C VAL A 255 -1.22 13.22 31.29
N ALA A 256 -0.87 13.31 29.98
CA ALA A 256 0.47 13.69 29.57
C ALA A 256 0.75 15.17 29.88
N PHE A 257 -0.17 16.08 29.57
CA PHE A 257 0.02 17.52 29.77
C PHE A 257 0.00 17.95 31.24
N GLU A 258 -0.65 17.20 32.13
CA GLU A 258 -0.61 17.46 33.58
C GLU A 258 0.79 17.24 34.20
N LYS A 259 1.63 16.41 33.57
CA LYS A 259 2.96 16.07 34.06
C LYS A 259 4.06 16.97 33.48
N LEU A 260 3.72 17.87 32.56
CA LEU A 260 4.69 18.74 31.91
C LEU A 260 4.83 20.05 32.72
N GLU A 261 6.02 20.24 33.28
CA GLU A 261 6.42 21.50 33.92
C GLU A 261 7.19 22.34 32.88
N LEU A 262 6.43 23.06 32.03
CA LEU A 262 6.98 23.87 30.94
C LEU A 262 6.67 25.36 31.18
N GLU A 263 7.62 26.22 30.81
CA GLU A 263 7.48 27.66 30.92
C GLU A 263 7.69 28.38 29.57
N GLY A 264 7.18 29.63 29.44
CA GLY A 264 7.40 30.47 28.27
C GLY A 264 6.89 29.87 26.96
N ASP A 265 7.72 29.89 25.93
CA ASP A 265 7.36 29.45 24.59
C ASP A 265 7.14 27.93 24.47
N GLU A 266 7.84 27.15 25.31
CA GLU A 266 7.63 25.70 25.36
C GLU A 266 6.25 25.35 25.89
N ALA A 267 5.77 26.05 26.93
CA ALA A 267 4.41 25.92 27.42
C ALA A 267 3.36 26.28 26.35
N THR A 268 3.64 27.33 25.57
CA THR A 268 2.78 27.77 24.46
C THR A 268 2.74 26.66 23.37
N GLY A 269 3.87 26.09 23.01
CA GLY A 269 3.94 24.97 22.07
C GLY A 269 3.14 23.75 22.52
N ALA A 270 3.25 23.40 23.82
CA ALA A 270 2.47 22.32 24.41
C ALA A 270 0.95 22.59 24.35
N GLN A 271 0.52 23.83 24.59
CA GLN A 271 -0.89 24.21 24.47
C GLN A 271 -1.41 24.10 23.03
N ILE A 272 -0.58 24.42 22.02
CA ILE A 272 -0.93 24.24 20.60
C ILE A 272 -1.20 22.77 20.32
N VAL A 273 -0.31 21.87 20.75
CA VAL A 273 -0.49 20.41 20.57
C VAL A 273 -1.74 19.94 21.31
N ARG A 274 -1.95 20.39 22.56
CA ARG A 274 -3.15 20.06 23.35
C ARG A 274 -4.44 20.45 22.64
N ALA A 275 -4.49 21.62 22.00
CA ALA A 275 -5.64 22.05 21.22
C ALA A 275 -5.84 21.20 19.95
N ALA A 276 -4.75 20.79 19.30
CA ALA A 276 -4.78 20.03 18.06
C ALA A 276 -5.27 18.58 18.24
N ILE A 277 -4.95 17.92 19.35
CA ILE A 277 -5.36 16.53 19.60
C ILE A 277 -6.88 16.34 19.74
N ASP A 278 -7.61 17.42 20.03
CA ASP A 278 -9.09 17.39 20.06
C ASP A 278 -9.71 17.32 18.67
N ALA A 279 -9.01 17.77 17.63
CA ALA A 279 -9.57 17.97 16.30
C ALA A 279 -10.15 16.68 15.66
N PRO A 280 -9.52 15.50 15.76
CA PRO A 280 -10.08 14.27 15.18
C PRO A 280 -11.45 13.91 15.76
N LEU A 281 -11.59 13.91 17.09
CA LEU A 281 -12.87 13.61 17.74
C LEU A 281 -13.91 14.67 17.41
N LYS A 282 -13.55 15.96 17.45
CA LYS A 282 -14.46 17.05 17.09
C LYS A 282 -14.99 16.90 15.68
N GLN A 283 -14.15 16.54 14.74
CA GLN A 283 -14.55 16.34 13.34
C GLN A 283 -15.48 15.13 13.18
N ILE A 284 -15.21 14.03 13.87
CA ILE A 284 -16.09 12.85 13.87
C ILE A 284 -17.48 13.22 14.42
N ALA A 285 -17.52 13.95 15.53
CA ALA A 285 -18.77 14.40 16.12
C ALA A 285 -19.56 15.33 15.18
N VAL A 286 -18.89 16.30 14.54
CA VAL A 286 -19.50 17.19 13.53
C VAL A 286 -20.06 16.39 12.35
N ASN A 287 -19.34 15.41 11.85
CA ASN A 287 -19.79 14.53 10.77
C ASN A 287 -21.01 13.69 11.16
N ALA A 288 -21.16 13.39 12.45
CA ALA A 288 -22.35 12.73 13.01
C ALA A 288 -23.51 13.70 13.33
N GLY A 289 -23.36 14.99 13.03
CA GLY A 289 -24.38 16.02 13.30
C GLY A 289 -24.41 16.53 14.74
N LEU A 290 -23.33 16.31 15.50
CA LEU A 290 -23.20 16.70 16.89
C LEU A 290 -22.26 17.92 17.04
N GLU A 291 -22.36 18.62 18.18
CA GLU A 291 -21.44 19.72 18.50
C GLU A 291 -20.09 19.18 19.01
N GLY A 292 -19.04 19.33 18.21
CA GLY A 292 -17.74 18.72 18.48
C GLY A 292 -17.08 19.18 19.79
N GLY A 293 -17.27 20.43 20.18
CA GLY A 293 -16.73 20.97 21.44
C GLY A 293 -17.37 20.33 22.67
N VAL A 294 -18.69 20.16 22.64
CA VAL A 294 -19.46 19.52 23.73
C VAL A 294 -19.06 18.05 23.88
N VAL A 295 -18.93 17.35 22.74
CA VAL A 295 -18.50 15.95 22.74
C VAL A 295 -17.09 15.78 23.29
N ALA A 296 -16.13 16.60 22.85
CA ALA A 296 -14.76 16.54 23.32
C ALA A 296 -14.66 16.79 24.85
N GLU A 297 -15.38 17.79 25.36
CA GLU A 297 -15.40 18.06 26.80
C GLU A 297 -16.03 16.91 27.60
N LYS A 298 -17.11 16.32 27.08
CA LYS A 298 -17.74 15.17 27.73
C LYS A 298 -16.78 13.97 27.76
N VAL A 299 -16.13 13.65 26.65
CA VAL A 299 -15.17 12.52 26.57
C VAL A 299 -13.97 12.70 27.49
N ARG A 300 -13.49 13.95 27.66
CA ARG A 300 -12.38 14.25 28.58
C ARG A 300 -12.69 13.87 30.03
N ASN A 301 -13.95 13.94 30.42
CA ASN A 301 -14.43 13.64 31.77
C ASN A 301 -14.95 12.22 31.95
N LEU A 302 -14.91 11.36 30.90
CA LEU A 302 -15.30 9.96 30.99
C LEU A 302 -14.15 9.08 31.49
N PRO A 303 -14.46 7.90 32.05
CA PRO A 303 -13.45 6.88 32.35
C PRO A 303 -12.62 6.50 31.11
N SER A 304 -11.39 6.05 31.36
CA SER A 304 -10.50 5.59 30.27
C SER A 304 -11.15 4.50 29.42
N GLY A 305 -11.05 4.64 28.10
CA GLY A 305 -11.64 3.72 27.12
C GLY A 305 -13.10 4.02 26.76
N GLN A 306 -13.80 4.85 27.53
CA GLN A 306 -15.16 5.27 27.20
C GLN A 306 -15.17 6.50 26.29
N GLY A 307 -16.08 6.51 25.34
CA GLY A 307 -16.23 7.59 24.37
C GLY A 307 -17.53 7.53 23.59
N LEU A 308 -17.68 8.44 22.63
CA LEU A 308 -18.84 8.48 21.75
C LEU A 308 -18.73 7.42 20.66
N ASN A 309 -19.71 6.51 20.60
CA ASN A 309 -19.98 5.72 19.42
C ASN A 309 -20.81 6.56 18.44
N ALA A 310 -20.17 7.13 17.42
CA ALA A 310 -20.81 8.03 16.47
C ALA A 310 -21.91 7.37 15.61
N ALA A 311 -21.89 6.03 15.48
CA ALA A 311 -22.93 5.29 14.76
C ALA A 311 -24.24 5.19 15.54
N THR A 312 -24.17 5.09 16.88
CA THR A 312 -25.33 4.91 17.75
C THR A 312 -25.71 6.18 18.53
N GLY A 313 -24.78 7.14 18.64
CA GLY A 313 -24.92 8.35 19.48
C GLY A 313 -24.75 8.07 20.99
N VAL A 314 -24.35 6.85 21.37
CA VAL A 314 -24.22 6.43 22.77
C VAL A 314 -22.78 6.61 23.25
N TYR A 315 -22.61 6.96 24.52
CA TYR A 315 -21.33 6.97 25.22
C TYR A 315 -21.15 5.65 25.96
N GLU A 316 -20.17 4.87 25.56
CA GLU A 316 -19.97 3.50 26.01
C GLU A 316 -18.48 3.10 25.99
N ASP A 317 -18.15 1.91 26.46
CA ASP A 317 -16.82 1.34 26.29
C ASP A 317 -16.58 1.01 24.82
N LEU A 318 -15.68 1.76 24.20
CA LEU A 318 -15.44 1.68 22.77
C LEU A 318 -14.71 0.40 22.37
N LEU A 319 -13.84 -0.15 23.23
CA LEU A 319 -13.19 -1.43 22.97
C LEU A 319 -14.19 -2.57 22.96
N ALA A 320 -15.11 -2.59 23.94
CA ALA A 320 -16.20 -3.57 24.01
C ALA A 320 -17.19 -3.41 22.85
N ALA A 321 -17.44 -2.18 22.41
CA ALA A 321 -18.30 -1.88 21.26
C ALA A 321 -17.65 -2.14 19.90
N GLY A 322 -16.36 -2.55 19.86
CA GLY A 322 -15.61 -2.78 18.61
C GLY A 322 -15.16 -1.50 17.89
N VAL A 323 -15.24 -0.34 18.57
CA VAL A 323 -14.74 0.94 18.05
C VAL A 323 -13.31 1.15 18.55
N ASN A 324 -12.35 0.63 17.83
CA ASN A 324 -10.95 0.66 18.22
C ASN A 324 -10.05 1.13 17.08
N ASP A 325 -8.90 1.70 17.45
CA ASP A 325 -7.86 2.15 16.53
C ASP A 325 -6.53 1.48 16.88
N PRO A 326 -5.69 1.16 15.87
CA PRO A 326 -4.31 0.71 16.12
C PRO A 326 -3.49 1.81 16.77
N VAL A 327 -2.75 1.49 17.82
CA VAL A 327 -1.84 2.43 18.50
C VAL A 327 -0.83 3.02 17.53
N LYS A 328 -0.22 2.18 16.69
CA LYS A 328 0.77 2.60 15.69
C LYS A 328 0.24 3.69 14.76
N VAL A 329 -0.99 3.57 14.30
CA VAL A 329 -1.63 4.57 13.40
C VAL A 329 -1.83 5.88 14.14
N THR A 330 -2.44 5.86 15.32
CA THR A 330 -2.74 7.05 16.11
C THR A 330 -1.46 7.78 16.54
N ARG A 331 -0.46 7.03 17.02
CA ARG A 331 0.84 7.56 17.41
C ARG A 331 1.58 8.19 16.23
N SER A 332 1.67 7.46 15.10
CA SER A 332 2.38 7.94 13.90
C SER A 332 1.72 9.17 13.30
N ALA A 333 0.39 9.27 13.33
CA ALA A 333 -0.33 10.45 12.86
C ALA A 333 0.06 11.69 13.67
N LEU A 334 0.07 11.60 15.00
CA LEU A 334 0.49 12.71 15.86
C LEU A 334 1.96 13.08 15.67
N GLN A 335 2.84 12.07 15.61
CA GLN A 335 4.28 12.26 15.43
C GLN A 335 4.60 12.93 14.09
N ASN A 336 3.98 12.49 13.01
CA ASN A 336 4.18 13.05 11.67
C ASN A 336 3.62 14.48 11.60
N ALA A 337 2.45 14.73 12.17
CA ALA A 337 1.86 16.06 12.21
C ALA A 337 2.76 17.04 12.98
N ALA A 338 3.28 16.64 14.14
CA ALA A 338 4.18 17.47 14.92
C ALA A 338 5.51 17.72 14.19
N SER A 339 6.07 16.71 13.53
CA SER A 339 7.31 16.82 12.74
C SER A 339 7.15 17.80 11.57
N ILE A 340 6.06 17.70 10.82
CA ILE A 340 5.78 18.63 9.70
C ILE A 340 5.51 20.03 10.20
N ALA A 341 4.74 20.19 11.27
CA ALA A 341 4.48 21.50 11.87
C ALA A 341 5.78 22.17 12.36
N ALA A 342 6.65 21.41 13.03
CA ALA A 342 7.95 21.90 13.46
C ALA A 342 8.83 22.36 12.29
N LEU A 343 8.88 21.54 11.22
CA LEU A 343 9.62 21.90 10.01
C LEU A 343 9.04 23.17 9.36
N PHE A 344 7.71 23.27 9.27
CA PHE A 344 7.04 24.43 8.69
C PHE A 344 7.33 25.72 9.49
N LEU A 345 7.39 25.66 10.82
CA LEU A 345 7.72 26.80 11.68
C LEU A 345 9.17 27.31 11.51
N THR A 346 10.07 26.48 10.97
CA THR A 346 11.47 26.90 10.69
C THR A 346 11.61 27.61 9.34
N THR A 347 10.56 27.65 8.51
CA THR A 347 10.60 28.27 7.17
C THR A 347 10.14 29.73 7.22
N GLU A 348 10.79 30.62 6.46
CA GLU A 348 10.38 32.01 6.28
C GLU A 348 9.46 32.19 5.06
N ALA A 349 9.50 31.27 4.12
CA ALA A 349 8.73 31.32 2.88
C ALA A 349 8.34 29.94 2.39
N VAL A 350 7.17 29.84 1.77
CA VAL A 350 6.68 28.65 1.08
C VAL A 350 6.55 28.95 -0.40
N VAL A 351 7.17 28.12 -1.24
CA VAL A 351 7.04 28.19 -2.69
C VAL A 351 6.08 27.08 -3.12
N ALA A 352 5.00 27.47 -3.77
CA ALA A 352 4.00 26.55 -4.31
C ALA A 352 3.73 26.87 -5.79
N ASP A 353 3.38 25.83 -6.55
CA ASP A 353 2.99 26.01 -7.93
C ASP A 353 1.70 26.83 -8.02
N LYS A 354 1.69 27.78 -8.96
CA LYS A 354 0.49 28.56 -9.22
C LYS A 354 -0.54 27.68 -9.94
N PRO A 355 -1.81 27.65 -9.47
CA PRO A 355 -2.83 26.88 -10.16
C PRO A 355 -2.90 27.33 -11.62
N GLU A 356 -2.72 26.39 -12.56
CA GLU A 356 -2.94 26.67 -13.96
C GLU A 356 -4.41 26.98 -14.17
N LYS A 357 -4.68 28.13 -14.85
CA LYS A 357 -6.04 28.42 -15.32
C LYS A 357 -6.40 27.34 -16.33
N ALA A 358 -7.48 26.60 -16.08
CA ALA A 358 -8.03 25.70 -17.08
C ALA A 358 -8.10 26.44 -18.42
N ALA A 359 -7.43 25.87 -19.43
CA ALA A 359 -7.49 26.41 -20.77
C ALA A 359 -8.98 26.54 -21.16
N PRO A 360 -9.43 27.67 -21.72
CA PRO A 360 -10.79 27.80 -22.19
C PRO A 360 -11.06 26.64 -23.16
N ALA A 361 -12.13 25.89 -22.92
CA ALA A 361 -12.56 24.85 -23.82
C ALA A 361 -12.64 25.44 -25.23
N GLY A 362 -11.81 24.93 -26.15
CA GLY A 362 -11.75 25.39 -27.50
C GLY A 362 -13.13 25.26 -28.16
N ASP A 363 -13.51 26.30 -28.87
CA ASP A 363 -14.77 26.40 -29.62
C ASP A 363 -14.95 25.16 -30.54
N PRO A 364 -16.06 24.44 -30.48
CA PRO A 364 -16.26 23.25 -31.33
C PRO A 364 -16.77 23.62 -32.72
N THR A 365 -15.98 24.38 -33.50
CA THR A 365 -16.26 24.57 -34.92
C THR A 365 -15.05 24.13 -35.74
N GLY A 366 -15.07 22.86 -36.14
CA GLY A 366 -14.15 22.37 -37.17
C GLY A 366 -13.80 20.90 -37.10
N GLY A 367 -14.55 20.01 -37.74
CA GLY A 367 -14.08 18.68 -38.12
C GLY A 367 -14.98 17.51 -37.73
N MET A 368 -15.79 17.11 -38.67
CA MET A 368 -16.52 15.82 -38.71
C MET A 368 -15.59 14.63 -38.50
N GLY A 369 -15.99 13.70 -37.62
CA GLY A 369 -15.56 12.30 -37.70
C GLY A 369 -15.05 11.74 -36.36
N GLY A 370 -15.83 10.92 -35.68
CA GLY A 370 -15.38 10.07 -34.60
C GLY A 370 -16.34 10.05 -33.41
N MET A 371 -17.20 9.04 -33.38
CA MET A 371 -18.04 8.75 -32.20
C MET A 371 -17.18 8.32 -31.05
N ASP A 372 -17.18 9.08 -29.94
CA ASP A 372 -16.79 8.60 -28.63
C ASP A 372 -17.88 8.97 -27.63
N PHE A 373 -18.56 7.95 -27.16
CA PHE A 373 -19.53 8.00 -26.08
C PHE A 373 -18.79 7.97 -24.75
N CYS A 374 -18.53 9.12 -24.15
CA CYS A 374 -18.34 9.26 -22.71
C CYS A 374 -18.75 10.68 -22.32
N ALA A 375 -20.02 10.84 -21.98
CA ALA A 375 -20.54 12.08 -21.43
C ALA A 375 -20.51 12.00 -19.90
N ASP A 376 -19.71 12.87 -19.27
CA ASP A 376 -19.82 13.17 -17.86
C ASP A 376 -21.17 13.85 -17.55
N PRO A 377 -21.82 13.51 -16.43
CA PRO A 377 -23.07 14.17 -16.05
C PRO A 377 -22.78 15.62 -15.61
N PRO A 378 -23.68 16.57 -15.96
CA PRO A 378 -23.48 17.97 -15.61
C PRO A 378 -23.61 18.22 -14.11
N PRO A 379 -22.92 19.24 -13.56
CA PRO A 379 -23.01 19.58 -12.14
C PRO A 379 -24.41 20.11 -11.80
N LEU A 380 -24.99 19.60 -10.73
CA LEU A 380 -26.24 20.09 -10.15
C LEU A 380 -26.06 21.49 -9.57
N THR A 381 -26.26 22.52 -10.38
CA THR A 381 -26.47 23.88 -9.91
C THR A 381 -27.96 24.19 -9.89
N GLY A 382 -28.53 24.32 -8.72
CA GLY A 382 -29.95 24.67 -8.60
C GLY A 382 -30.42 25.00 -7.19
N SER A 383 -29.87 26.01 -6.56
CA SER A 383 -30.62 26.72 -5.52
C SER A 383 -31.08 28.08 -6.03
N ARG A 384 -32.28 28.12 -6.62
CA ARG A 384 -32.99 29.37 -6.86
C ARG A 384 -33.35 29.99 -5.51
N ARG A 385 -32.74 31.10 -5.18
CA ARG A 385 -33.27 32.01 -4.13
C ARG A 385 -34.63 32.58 -4.56
N PRO A 386 -35.64 32.58 -3.69
CA PRO A 386 -36.89 33.25 -3.99
C PRO A 386 -36.70 34.77 -4.07
N PRO A 387 -37.50 35.51 -4.89
CA PRO A 387 -37.37 36.97 -5.02
C PRO A 387 -37.81 37.69 -3.74
N ARG A 388 -36.97 38.62 -3.27
CA ARG A 388 -37.32 39.57 -2.18
C ARG A 388 -38.58 40.36 -2.57
N ALA A 389 -39.64 40.29 -1.77
CA ALA A 389 -40.80 41.14 -1.84
C ALA A 389 -40.37 42.60 -1.59
N ARG A 390 -40.69 43.49 -2.56
CA ARG A 390 -40.60 44.93 -2.37
C ARG A 390 -41.67 45.37 -1.36
N GLY A 391 -41.23 45.85 -0.21
CA GLY A 391 -42.09 46.53 0.74
C GLY A 391 -42.60 47.81 0.12
N ARG A 392 -43.92 47.95 0.00
CA ARG A 392 -44.58 49.21 -0.20
C ARG A 392 -44.61 49.99 1.13
N GLY A 393 -44.09 51.17 1.10
CA GLY A 393 -44.26 52.10 2.18
C GLY A 393 -45.67 52.63 2.29
N ARG A 394 -46.05 52.99 3.50
CA ARG A 394 -46.92 54.11 3.80
C ARG A 394 -47.36 54.21 5.26
N PRO A 395 -47.92 55.33 5.60
CA PRO A 395 -47.47 56.72 5.65
C PRO A 395 -47.00 57.08 7.07
#